data_2f1b1433d28db37ca312aaa0cfb606eb
#
_entry.id   2f1b1433d28db37ca312aaa0cfb606eb
#
_cell.length_a   1.000
_cell.length_b   1.000
_cell.length_c   1.000
_cell.angle_alpha   90.00
_cell.angle_beta   90.00
_cell.angle_gamma   90.00
#
_symmetry.space_group_name_H-M   'P 1'
#
loop_
_entity.id
_entity.type
_entity.pdbx_description
1 polymer ?
#
loop_
_entity_poly.entity_id
_entity_poly.type
_entity_poly.pdbx_seq_one_letter_code
_entity_poly.pdbx_strand_id
1 'polypeptide(L)'
;QLENCVYDFFELTSLNMAQQGVFGDVLHVEGSYIHNLEDFWPSYWNNWRMDYNQKHRGDVYATHGMGPACQVLNIHRGDRMKTLVSMDTKAVNGPAYIKKQTGEEVKDFQNGDQTSTLIRTENGKTMLIQHNVMTPRPYSRMYQIVGADGYASKYPIEEYCLRPTQVDSNDVPN
;
A
#
# COMPACT_ATOMS: atom_id res chain seq x y z
N GLN A 1 -7.22 -13.60 12.19
CA GLN A 1 -7.40 -12.59 11.13
C GLN A 1 -6.56 -12.98 9.92
N LEU A 2 -7.17 -12.93 8.73
CA LEU A 2 -6.50 -13.23 7.48
C LEU A 2 -6.52 -11.97 6.60
N GLU A 3 -5.35 -11.60 6.05
CA GLU A 3 -5.24 -10.53 5.06
C GLU A 3 -5.46 -11.11 3.67
N ASN A 4 -6.50 -10.67 2.98
CA ASN A 4 -6.90 -11.27 1.71
C ASN A 4 -5.89 -11.02 0.57
N CYS A 5 -5.20 -9.88 0.56
CA CYS A 5 -4.25 -9.57 -0.50
C CYS A 5 -3.07 -10.55 -0.59
N VAL A 6 -2.68 -11.18 0.52
CA VAL A 6 -1.60 -12.20 0.50
C VAL A 6 -1.98 -13.47 -0.24
N TYR A 7 -3.26 -13.66 -0.54
CA TYR A 7 -3.79 -14.83 -1.26
C TYR A 7 -4.16 -14.53 -2.71
N ASP A 8 -3.96 -13.30 -3.18
CA ASP A 8 -4.15 -12.97 -4.59
C ASP A 8 -3.10 -13.70 -5.45
N PHE A 9 -3.48 -14.07 -6.65
CA PHE A 9 -2.65 -14.89 -7.54
C PHE A 9 -1.26 -14.28 -7.80
N PHE A 10 -1.21 -12.98 -8.06
CA PHE A 10 0.05 -12.28 -8.33
C PHE A 10 0.97 -12.29 -7.10
N GLU A 11 0.45 -12.02 -5.91
CA GLU A 11 1.22 -12.00 -4.66
C GLU A 11 1.75 -13.38 -4.31
N LEU A 12 0.93 -14.43 -4.46
CA LEU A 12 1.38 -15.81 -4.23
C LEU A 12 2.43 -16.26 -5.27
N THR A 13 2.24 -15.91 -6.53
CA THR A 13 3.21 -16.20 -7.61
C THR A 13 4.53 -15.50 -7.33
N SER A 14 4.49 -14.19 -7.04
CA SER A 14 5.68 -13.39 -6.74
C SER A 14 6.39 -13.88 -5.47
N LEU A 15 5.65 -14.29 -4.44
CA LEU A 15 6.23 -14.89 -3.24
C LEU A 15 6.98 -16.19 -3.57
N ASN A 16 6.36 -17.06 -4.37
CA ASN A 16 7.03 -18.31 -4.80
C ASN A 16 8.27 -18.02 -5.63
N MET A 17 8.23 -17.06 -6.56
CA MET A 17 9.40 -16.62 -7.33
C MET A 17 10.53 -16.10 -6.42
N ALA A 18 10.19 -15.29 -5.42
CA ALA A 18 11.15 -14.78 -4.44
C ALA A 18 11.79 -15.92 -3.63
N GLN A 19 11.01 -16.92 -3.21
CA GLN A 19 11.48 -18.10 -2.50
C GLN A 19 12.38 -18.99 -3.34
N GLN A 20 12.18 -18.99 -4.67
CA GLN A 20 13.05 -19.68 -5.64
C GLN A 20 14.30 -18.85 -6.01
N GLY A 21 14.47 -17.66 -5.46
CA GLY A 21 15.61 -16.78 -5.75
C GLY A 21 15.55 -16.06 -7.09
N VAL A 22 14.42 -16.06 -7.78
CA VAL A 22 14.27 -15.47 -9.13
C VAL A 22 14.58 -13.97 -9.15
N PHE A 23 14.29 -13.25 -8.08
CA PHE A 23 14.57 -11.81 -7.97
C PHE A 23 15.97 -11.50 -7.42
N GLY A 24 16.79 -12.52 -7.10
CA GLY A 24 17.99 -12.32 -6.30
C GLY A 24 17.66 -11.81 -4.89
N ASP A 25 18.53 -11.01 -4.30
CA ASP A 25 18.24 -10.35 -3.02
C ASP A 25 17.13 -9.34 -3.20
N VAL A 26 16.01 -9.54 -2.51
CA VAL A 26 14.91 -8.55 -2.49
C VAL A 26 15.35 -7.36 -1.66
N LEU A 27 15.35 -6.16 -2.28
CA LEU A 27 15.88 -4.93 -1.71
C LEU A 27 14.78 -3.98 -1.23
N HIS A 28 13.70 -3.88 -2.00
CA HIS A 28 12.61 -2.94 -1.77
C HIS A 28 11.27 -3.53 -2.19
N VAL A 29 10.22 -3.18 -1.45
CA VAL A 29 8.84 -3.55 -1.80
C VAL A 29 7.94 -2.34 -1.62
N GLU A 30 7.04 -2.11 -2.58
CA GLU A 30 5.96 -1.14 -2.44
C GLU A 30 4.63 -1.84 -2.31
N GLY A 31 3.77 -1.32 -1.46
CA GLY A 31 2.41 -1.80 -1.29
C GLY A 31 1.43 -0.67 -1.04
N SER A 32 0.18 -0.84 -1.46
CA SER A 32 -0.80 0.22 -1.26
C SER A 32 -2.23 -0.27 -1.07
N TYR A 33 -3.02 0.59 -0.44
CA TYR A 33 -4.48 0.57 -0.52
C TYR A 33 -4.96 1.95 -0.97
N ILE A 34 -5.30 2.04 -2.26
CA ILE A 34 -5.81 3.26 -2.89
C ILE A 34 -7.19 2.92 -3.46
N HIS A 35 -8.22 3.47 -2.82
CA HIS A 35 -9.60 3.13 -3.16
C HIS A 35 -10.51 4.28 -2.74
N ASN A 36 -11.02 5.06 -3.69
CA ASN A 36 -12.02 6.05 -3.34
C ASN A 36 -13.25 5.36 -2.73
N LEU A 37 -13.48 5.57 -1.45
CA LEU A 37 -14.59 4.98 -0.71
C LEU A 37 -15.79 5.93 -0.56
N GLU A 38 -15.85 7.02 -1.31
CA GLU A 38 -16.93 8.01 -1.19
C GLU A 38 -18.31 7.37 -1.36
N ASP A 39 -18.49 6.46 -2.30
CA ASP A 39 -19.74 5.73 -2.54
C ASP A 39 -20.13 4.82 -1.36
N PHE A 40 -19.17 4.42 -0.53
CA PHE A 40 -19.39 3.57 0.64
C PHE A 40 -19.58 4.37 1.94
N TRP A 41 -19.28 5.67 1.95
CA TRP A 41 -19.37 6.48 3.16
C TRP A 41 -20.77 6.58 3.76
N PRO A 42 -21.87 6.54 3.02
CA PRO A 42 -23.21 6.49 3.62
C PRO A 42 -23.39 5.28 4.54
N SER A 43 -22.81 4.12 4.20
CA SER A 43 -22.82 2.92 5.05
C SER A 43 -21.79 2.98 6.19
N TYR A 44 -20.81 3.90 6.08
CA TYR A 44 -19.79 4.13 7.12
C TYR A 44 -20.22 5.22 8.11
N TRP A 45 -21.25 5.97 7.79
CA TRP A 45 -21.83 6.97 8.67
C TRP A 45 -22.36 6.29 9.94
N ASN A 46 -22.00 6.82 11.10
CA ASN A 46 -22.28 6.24 12.40
C ASN A 46 -21.64 4.86 12.65
N ASN A 47 -20.61 4.49 11.92
CA ASN A 47 -19.83 3.31 12.24
C ASN A 47 -18.37 3.64 12.58
N TRP A 48 -17.64 2.63 13.07
CA TRP A 48 -16.29 2.79 13.58
C TRP A 48 -15.30 3.37 12.56
N ARG A 49 -15.51 3.18 11.24
CA ARG A 49 -14.58 3.65 10.21
C ARG A 49 -14.55 5.16 10.11
N MET A 50 -15.72 5.80 10.07
CA MET A 50 -15.79 7.26 10.02
C MET A 50 -15.28 7.86 11.33
N ASP A 51 -15.69 7.30 12.47
CA ASP A 51 -15.23 7.71 13.79
C ASP A 51 -13.71 7.57 13.94
N TYR A 52 -13.15 6.47 13.45
CA TYR A 52 -11.71 6.23 13.47
C TYR A 52 -10.94 7.28 12.63
N ASN A 53 -11.39 7.55 11.41
CA ASN A 53 -10.75 8.55 10.53
C ASN A 53 -10.84 9.97 11.11
N GLN A 54 -11.90 10.30 11.84
CA GLN A 54 -12.02 11.59 12.51
C GLN A 54 -11.00 11.74 13.65
N LYS A 55 -10.69 10.67 14.37
CA LYS A 55 -9.93 10.70 15.63
C LYS A 55 -8.48 10.30 15.49
N HIS A 56 -8.09 9.62 14.42
CA HIS A 56 -6.76 9.04 14.27
C HIS A 56 -6.13 9.41 12.92
N ARG A 57 -4.81 9.52 12.94
CA ARG A 57 -3.98 9.70 11.74
C ARG A 57 -3.40 8.35 11.30
N GLY A 58 -3.11 8.24 10.02
CA GLY A 58 -2.35 7.12 9.48
C GLY A 58 -3.12 6.20 8.55
N ASP A 59 -2.57 5.04 8.31
CA ASP A 59 -3.10 4.06 7.37
C ASP A 59 -4.07 3.10 8.06
N VAL A 60 -5.36 3.25 7.77
CA VAL A 60 -6.45 2.41 8.35
C VAL A 60 -6.44 1.00 7.76
N TYR A 61 -5.84 0.82 6.57
CA TYR A 61 -5.83 -0.42 5.81
C TYR A 61 -4.41 -0.88 5.45
N ALA A 62 -3.43 -0.57 6.28
CA ALA A 62 -2.01 -0.89 6.07
C ALA A 62 -1.76 -2.36 5.71
N THR A 63 -2.57 -3.28 6.24
CA THR A 63 -2.40 -4.72 6.04
C THR A 63 -2.48 -5.13 4.57
N HIS A 64 -3.24 -4.42 3.74
CA HIS A 64 -3.37 -4.74 2.31
C HIS A 64 -2.06 -4.59 1.54
N GLY A 65 -1.31 -3.53 1.79
CA GLY A 65 0.03 -3.37 1.20
C GLY A 65 1.12 -4.06 2.00
N MET A 66 1.04 -3.98 3.32
CA MET A 66 2.08 -4.47 4.22
C MET A 66 2.11 -6.00 4.35
N GLY A 67 0.95 -6.68 4.24
CA GLY A 67 0.88 -8.13 4.37
C GLY A 67 1.76 -8.85 3.35
N PRO A 68 1.54 -8.66 2.03
CA PRO A 68 2.39 -9.24 1.00
C PRO A 68 3.86 -8.80 1.11
N ALA A 69 4.12 -7.51 1.40
CA ALA A 69 5.48 -6.99 1.60
C ALA A 69 6.22 -7.71 2.73
N CYS A 70 5.56 -7.93 3.87
CA CYS A 70 6.14 -8.66 4.99
C CYS A 70 6.48 -10.12 4.65
N GLN A 71 5.69 -10.77 3.82
CA GLN A 71 5.95 -12.15 3.41
C GLN A 71 7.20 -12.24 2.54
N VAL A 72 7.32 -11.42 1.50
CA VAL A 72 8.46 -11.47 0.58
C VAL A 72 9.76 -10.97 1.21
N LEU A 73 9.67 -10.06 2.19
CA LEU A 73 10.81 -9.57 2.95
C LEU A 73 11.20 -10.48 4.14
N ASN A 74 10.49 -11.58 4.37
CA ASN A 74 10.70 -12.50 5.48
C ASN A 74 10.63 -11.85 6.87
N ILE A 75 9.71 -10.89 7.05
CA ILE A 75 9.51 -10.24 8.36
C ILE A 75 9.05 -11.30 9.39
N HIS A 76 9.73 -11.33 10.54
CA HIS A 76 9.65 -12.35 11.59
C HIS A 76 10.09 -13.77 11.16
N ARG A 77 10.73 -13.89 10.00
CA ARG A 77 11.28 -15.16 9.46
C ARG A 77 12.72 -14.97 8.98
N GLY A 78 13.50 -14.17 9.69
CA GLY A 78 14.90 -13.85 9.36
C GLY A 78 15.16 -12.35 9.22
N ASP A 79 14.09 -11.51 9.17
CA ASP A 79 14.21 -10.07 9.19
C ASP A 79 13.15 -9.46 10.14
N ARG A 80 13.28 -8.17 10.47
CA ARG A 80 12.33 -7.41 11.28
C ARG A 80 12.34 -5.93 10.90
N MET A 81 11.22 -5.27 11.10
CA MET A 81 11.12 -3.81 10.94
C MET A 81 11.98 -3.13 12.03
N LYS A 82 12.74 -2.11 11.64
CA LYS A 82 13.64 -1.38 12.53
C LYS A 82 13.26 0.08 12.70
N THR A 83 13.01 0.76 11.60
CA THR A 83 12.71 2.19 11.58
C THR A 83 11.50 2.44 10.69
N LEU A 84 10.62 3.33 11.15
CA LEU A 84 9.44 3.75 10.40
C LEU A 84 9.35 5.27 10.41
N VAL A 85 9.05 5.84 9.24
CA VAL A 85 8.66 7.25 9.08
C VAL A 85 7.36 7.28 8.30
N SER A 86 6.35 7.94 8.86
CA SER A 86 5.05 8.08 8.22
C SER A 86 4.66 9.55 8.14
N MET A 87 4.16 9.95 6.99
CA MET A 87 3.67 11.30 6.74
C MET A 87 2.31 11.23 6.06
N ASP A 88 1.42 12.11 6.47
CA ASP A 88 0.13 12.29 5.83
C ASP A 88 -0.05 13.73 5.34
N THR A 89 -0.95 13.91 4.40
CA THR A 89 -1.41 15.23 3.95
C THR A 89 -2.39 15.84 4.95
N LYS A 90 -2.77 17.08 4.74
CA LYS A 90 -3.96 17.63 5.42
C LYS A 90 -5.20 16.84 5.03
N ALA A 91 -6.19 16.81 5.92
CA ALA A 91 -7.53 16.31 5.65
C ALA A 91 -8.36 17.37 4.92
N VAL A 92 -8.88 17.02 3.75
CA VAL A 92 -9.75 17.91 2.94
C VAL A 92 -11.08 17.22 2.66
N ASN A 93 -11.05 16.03 2.13
CA ASN A 93 -12.25 15.35 1.63
C ASN A 93 -13.13 14.78 2.76
N GLY A 94 -12.53 14.27 3.83
CA GLY A 94 -13.30 13.81 4.99
C GLY A 94 -14.16 14.92 5.63
N PRO A 95 -13.57 16.07 6.01
CA PRO A 95 -14.33 17.21 6.52
C PRO A 95 -15.39 17.73 5.53
N ALA A 96 -15.05 17.81 4.24
CA ALA A 96 -15.97 18.24 3.21
C ALA A 96 -17.20 17.32 3.08
N TYR A 97 -16.95 15.99 3.15
CA TYR A 97 -18.03 15.02 3.15
C TYR A 97 -18.97 15.18 4.35
N ILE A 98 -18.42 15.31 5.56
CA ILE A 98 -19.22 15.49 6.78
C ILE A 98 -20.05 16.77 6.67
N LYS A 99 -19.46 17.87 6.25
CA LYS A 99 -20.16 19.13 6.03
C LYS A 99 -21.32 18.98 5.03
N LYS A 100 -21.09 18.25 3.93
CA LYS A 100 -22.14 17.96 2.94
C LYS A 100 -23.31 17.17 3.52
N GLN A 101 -23.04 16.25 4.45
CA GLN A 101 -24.06 15.37 5.05
C GLN A 101 -24.83 16.04 6.19
N THR A 102 -24.15 16.85 7.00
CA THR A 102 -24.72 17.38 8.25
C THR A 102 -24.95 18.90 8.23
N GLY A 103 -24.30 19.62 7.31
CA GLY A 103 -24.22 21.08 7.35
C GLY A 103 -23.21 21.63 8.36
N GLU A 104 -22.59 20.79 9.18
CA GLU A 104 -21.66 21.20 10.24
C GLU A 104 -20.21 21.16 9.76
N GLU A 105 -19.41 22.11 10.23
CA GLU A 105 -17.96 22.12 9.99
C GLU A 105 -17.25 21.28 11.03
N VAL A 106 -16.43 20.33 10.55
CA VAL A 106 -15.53 19.55 11.39
C VAL A 106 -14.17 20.22 11.44
N LYS A 107 -13.80 20.70 12.63
CA LYS A 107 -12.52 21.43 12.83
C LYS A 107 -11.32 20.52 13.02
N ASP A 108 -11.52 19.31 13.57
CA ASP A 108 -10.46 18.45 14.08
C ASP A 108 -10.47 17.06 13.42
N PHE A 109 -10.65 16.98 12.10
CA PHE A 109 -10.53 15.73 11.38
C PHE A 109 -9.05 15.35 11.27
N GLN A 110 -8.67 14.21 11.85
CA GLN A 110 -7.27 13.85 12.03
C GLN A 110 -6.65 13.15 10.82
N ASN A 111 -7.36 12.24 10.16
CA ASN A 111 -6.76 11.45 9.09
C ASN A 111 -6.59 12.26 7.81
N GLY A 112 -5.36 12.36 7.33
CA GLY A 112 -5.05 12.99 6.05
C GLY A 112 -5.60 12.20 4.86
N ASP A 113 -5.78 12.86 3.73
CA ASP A 113 -6.34 12.23 2.53
C ASP A 113 -5.35 11.22 1.90
N GLN A 114 -4.06 11.41 2.09
CA GLN A 114 -3.01 10.50 1.66
C GLN A 114 -2.02 10.26 2.81
N THR A 115 -1.70 9.00 3.07
CA THR A 115 -0.60 8.60 3.97
C THR A 115 0.46 7.86 3.18
N SER A 116 1.73 8.14 3.46
CA SER A 116 2.89 7.45 2.93
C SER A 116 3.83 7.07 4.06
N THR A 117 4.16 5.80 4.13
CA THR A 117 4.97 5.23 5.22
C THR A 117 6.17 4.50 4.63
N LEU A 118 7.37 4.96 4.98
CA LEU A 118 8.62 4.29 4.63
C LEU A 118 9.14 3.51 5.84
N ILE A 119 9.45 2.25 5.62
CA ILE A 119 9.95 1.35 6.67
C ILE A 119 11.29 0.76 6.20
N ARG A 120 12.27 0.74 7.11
CA ARG A 120 13.55 0.05 6.92
C ARG A 120 13.63 -1.15 7.85
N THR A 121 14.10 -2.27 7.32
CA THR A 121 14.31 -3.50 8.09
C THR A 121 15.71 -3.55 8.71
N GLU A 122 15.91 -4.49 9.62
CA GLU A 122 17.22 -4.74 10.25
C GLU A 122 18.29 -5.14 9.21
N ASN A 123 17.92 -5.95 8.23
CA ASN A 123 18.80 -6.39 7.14
C ASN A 123 18.97 -5.33 6.03
N GLY A 124 18.46 -4.10 6.24
CA GLY A 124 18.67 -2.99 5.33
C GLY A 124 17.72 -2.90 4.14
N LYS A 125 16.74 -3.78 4.06
CA LYS A 125 15.67 -3.71 3.06
C LYS A 125 14.69 -2.59 3.40
N THR A 126 13.91 -2.13 2.43
CA THR A 126 12.92 -1.07 2.64
C THR A 126 11.55 -1.45 2.09
N MET A 127 10.50 -0.86 2.63
CA MET A 127 9.16 -0.92 2.05
C MET A 127 8.49 0.45 2.10
N LEU A 128 7.76 0.79 1.05
CA LEU A 128 6.90 1.97 0.97
C LEU A 128 5.44 1.51 0.99
N ILE A 129 4.69 1.96 1.99
CA ILE A 129 3.26 1.65 2.11
C ILE A 129 2.46 2.93 1.92
N GLN A 130 1.48 2.90 1.01
CA GLN A 130 0.63 4.03 0.70
C GLN A 130 -0.84 3.75 0.98
N HIS A 131 -1.53 4.74 1.51
CA HIS A 131 -2.96 4.67 1.79
C HIS A 131 -3.68 5.92 1.29
N ASN A 132 -4.79 5.73 0.57
CA ASN A 132 -5.66 6.81 0.14
C ASN A 132 -7.08 6.27 -0.09
N VAL A 133 -8.05 6.74 0.68
CA VAL A 133 -9.45 6.28 0.58
C VAL A 133 -10.45 7.42 0.41
N MET A 134 -9.96 8.65 0.31
CA MET A 134 -10.80 9.85 0.31
C MET A 134 -10.64 10.74 -0.92
N THR A 135 -9.87 10.32 -1.91
CA THR A 135 -9.70 11.10 -3.15
C THR A 135 -10.10 10.29 -4.37
N PRO A 136 -10.39 10.93 -5.51
CA PRO A 136 -10.73 10.23 -6.75
C PRO A 136 -9.52 9.61 -7.46
N ARG A 137 -8.46 9.28 -6.72
CA ARG A 137 -7.32 8.56 -7.25
C ARG A 137 -7.78 7.19 -7.76
N PRO A 138 -7.35 6.75 -8.96
CA PRO A 138 -7.74 5.44 -9.49
C PRO A 138 -7.45 4.31 -8.52
N TYR A 139 -8.34 3.32 -8.47
CA TYR A 139 -8.16 2.13 -7.64
C TYR A 139 -6.80 1.49 -7.89
N SER A 140 -6.08 1.17 -6.82
CA SER A 140 -4.82 0.45 -6.90
C SER A 140 -4.56 -0.31 -5.60
N ARG A 141 -4.26 -1.58 -5.75
CA ARG A 141 -3.58 -2.39 -4.73
C ARG A 141 -2.17 -2.68 -5.20
N MET A 142 -1.46 -1.60 -5.52
CA MET A 142 -0.09 -1.67 -5.99
C MET A 142 0.73 -2.60 -5.11
N TYR A 143 1.45 -3.49 -5.76
CA TYR A 143 2.42 -4.35 -5.16
C TYR A 143 3.61 -4.45 -6.10
N GLN A 144 4.77 -3.99 -5.65
CA GLN A 144 6.00 -4.00 -6.45
C GLN A 144 7.11 -4.62 -5.63
N ILE A 145 7.93 -5.42 -6.30
CA ILE A 145 9.13 -6.04 -5.73
C ILE A 145 10.32 -5.57 -6.54
N VAL A 146 11.33 -5.06 -5.88
CA VAL A 146 12.63 -4.71 -6.48
C VAL A 146 13.68 -5.62 -5.87
N GLY A 147 14.21 -6.49 -6.67
CA GLY A 147 15.34 -7.38 -6.33
C GLY A 147 16.60 -7.04 -7.09
N ALA A 148 17.71 -7.65 -6.70
CA ALA A 148 19.00 -7.46 -7.37
C ALA A 148 18.99 -7.97 -8.84
N ASP A 149 18.20 -9.00 -9.12
CA ASP A 149 18.15 -9.67 -10.43
C ASP A 149 16.75 -9.63 -11.08
N GLY A 150 15.76 -9.02 -10.43
CA GLY A 150 14.44 -8.98 -10.98
C GLY A 150 13.52 -7.96 -10.32
N TYR A 151 12.45 -7.66 -11.03
CA TYR A 151 11.38 -6.75 -10.64
C TYR A 151 10.03 -7.38 -10.93
N ALA A 152 9.04 -7.07 -10.09
CA ALA A 152 7.65 -7.42 -10.33
C ALA A 152 6.73 -6.24 -9.99
N SER A 153 5.68 -6.02 -10.76
CA SER A 153 4.68 -4.98 -10.52
C SER A 153 3.28 -5.51 -10.80
N LYS A 154 2.32 -5.23 -9.91
CA LYS A 154 0.91 -5.60 -10.09
C LYS A 154 0.09 -4.50 -10.76
N TYR A 155 0.36 -3.26 -10.45
CA TYR A 155 -0.38 -2.09 -10.95
C TYR A 155 0.58 -1.04 -11.54
N PRO A 156 0.18 -0.35 -12.63
CA PRO A 156 -1.10 -0.46 -13.37
C PRO A 156 -1.21 -1.70 -14.25
N ILE A 157 -0.10 -2.37 -14.54
CA ILE A 157 -0.01 -3.57 -15.38
C ILE A 157 0.75 -4.64 -14.59
N GLU A 158 0.32 -5.90 -14.71
CA GLU A 158 1.06 -7.03 -14.16
C GLU A 158 2.26 -7.34 -15.06
N GLU A 159 3.47 -7.19 -14.51
CA GLU A 159 4.70 -7.39 -15.26
C GLU A 159 5.83 -7.96 -14.40
N TYR A 160 6.75 -8.64 -15.07
CA TYR A 160 7.99 -9.14 -14.48
C TYR A 160 9.16 -8.79 -15.40
N CYS A 161 10.21 -8.19 -14.83
CA CYS A 161 11.45 -7.89 -15.54
C CYS A 161 12.59 -8.66 -14.86
N LEU A 162 13.24 -9.54 -15.59
CA LEU A 162 14.28 -10.42 -15.04
C LEU A 162 15.59 -10.25 -15.81
N ARG A 163 16.72 -10.24 -15.12
CA ARG A 163 18.05 -10.29 -15.76
C ARG A 163 18.26 -11.62 -16.47
N PRO A 164 18.97 -11.65 -17.60
CA PRO A 164 19.56 -10.51 -18.35
C PRO A 164 18.58 -9.87 -19.33
N THR A 165 17.33 -10.24 -19.34
CA THR A 165 16.32 -9.84 -20.34
C THR A 165 15.49 -8.65 -19.89
N GLN A 166 15.98 -7.85 -18.96
CA GLN A 166 15.31 -6.62 -18.54
C GLN A 166 15.04 -5.73 -19.75
N VAL A 167 13.79 -5.42 -19.99
CA VAL A 167 13.35 -4.55 -21.09
C VAL A 167 13.63 -3.10 -20.70
N ASP A 168 14.33 -2.36 -21.56
CA ASP A 168 14.45 -0.92 -21.41
C ASP A 168 13.06 -0.28 -21.62
N SER A 169 12.77 0.79 -20.89
CA SER A 169 11.51 1.53 -21.04
C SER A 169 11.25 2.04 -22.46
N ASN A 170 12.29 2.15 -23.28
CA ASN A 170 12.18 2.50 -24.69
C ASN A 170 11.86 1.30 -25.61
N ASP A 171 11.99 0.09 -25.10
CA ASP A 171 11.75 -1.16 -25.83
C ASP A 171 10.39 -1.78 -25.50
N VAL A 172 9.60 -1.14 -24.64
CA VAL A 172 8.23 -1.56 -24.35
C VAL A 172 7.36 -1.20 -25.54
N PRO A 173 6.74 -2.16 -26.23
CA PRO A 173 5.78 -1.86 -27.30
C PRO A 173 4.61 -1.03 -26.74
N ASN A 174 4.33 0.09 -27.36
CA ASN A 174 3.16 0.90 -27.05
C ASN A 174 1.86 0.15 -27.42
#